data_d20aa9928f59cb34322532e229b64960
#
_entry.id   d20aa9928f59cb34322532e229b64960
#
_cell.length_a   1.000
_cell.length_b   1.000
_cell.length_c   1.000
_cell.angle_alpha   90.00
_cell.angle_beta   90.00
_cell.angle_gamma   90.00
#
_symmetry.space_group_name_H-M   'P 1'
#
loop_
_entity.id
_entity.type
_entity.pdbx_description
1 polymer ?
#
loop_
_entity_poly.entity_id
_entity_poly.type
_entity_poly.pdbx_seq_one_letter_code
_entity_poly.pdbx_strand_id
1 'polypeptide(L)'
;ESAGTVIFEINEHYPKLQGVDGSHRVHLSEADYIVEGAHEPLPVRTYKAPSETDIQIAKLVVNEIPDGAVLSLGVGGVPFTVANMLAESDLKDLGCHTGTISDAYLNLWKAGKLTNAKKEFDTGLSTWNLAMGSQEFYDWISENPKLFHPADLDYVHDPQRIGTMKNVISINGGVQLDLMGQENAESAGTRQLSGIGGQMDFLEGAYRSVGGK
;
A
#
# COMPACT_ATOMS: atom_id res chain seq x y z
N GLU A 1 21.57 5.72 0.13
CA GLU A 1 22.59 6.07 -0.89
C GLU A 1 22.87 7.58 -0.96
N SER A 2 21.97 8.43 -0.52
CA SER A 2 22.14 9.90 -0.60
C SER A 2 22.44 10.56 0.74
N ALA A 3 22.42 9.81 1.84
CA ALA A 3 22.64 10.35 3.17
C ALA A 3 24.15 10.47 3.46
N GLY A 4 24.57 11.60 4.06
CA GLY A 4 25.93 11.79 4.54
C GLY A 4 26.24 11.07 5.85
N THR A 5 25.19 10.62 6.56
CA THR A 5 25.28 9.83 7.80
C THR A 5 24.12 8.86 7.86
N VAL A 6 24.40 7.59 8.11
CA VAL A 6 23.44 6.51 8.19
C VAL A 6 23.37 5.97 9.61
N ILE A 7 22.20 5.99 10.21
CA ILE A 7 21.95 5.52 11.59
C ILE A 7 20.91 4.39 11.53
N PHE A 8 21.27 3.21 12.05
CA PHE A 8 20.31 2.11 12.21
C PHE A 8 19.83 2.05 13.66
N GLU A 9 18.52 2.12 13.84
CA GLU A 9 17.88 1.77 15.12
C GLU A 9 17.44 0.32 15.07
N ILE A 10 17.88 -0.47 16.04
CA ILE A 10 17.49 -1.88 16.19
C ILE A 10 16.27 -1.96 17.09
N ASN A 11 15.21 -2.61 16.60
CA ASN A 11 13.98 -2.85 17.33
C ASN A 11 13.52 -4.29 17.12
N GLU A 12 13.44 -5.09 18.21
CA GLU A 12 13.06 -6.51 18.16
C GLU A 12 11.57 -6.76 17.90
N HIS A 13 10.71 -5.72 18.03
CA HIS A 13 9.28 -5.82 17.78
C HIS A 13 8.91 -5.65 16.30
N TYR A 14 9.88 -5.34 15.43
CA TYR A 14 9.59 -5.25 14.00
C TYR A 14 9.38 -6.63 13.39
N PRO A 15 8.37 -6.80 12.51
CA PRO A 15 8.16 -8.05 11.79
C PRO A 15 9.40 -8.47 11.01
N LYS A 16 9.71 -9.77 11.04
CA LYS A 16 10.76 -10.31 10.17
C LYS A 16 10.24 -10.41 8.76
N LEU A 17 10.78 -9.55 7.90
CA LEU A 17 10.44 -9.56 6.48
C LEU A 17 11.30 -10.58 5.71
N GLN A 18 10.73 -11.18 4.69
CA GLN A 18 11.40 -12.11 3.80
C GLN A 18 11.10 -11.72 2.35
N GLY A 19 11.89 -10.80 1.80
CA GLY A 19 11.79 -10.41 0.39
C GLY A 19 12.36 -11.48 -0.55
N VAL A 20 12.03 -11.35 -1.82
CA VAL A 20 12.39 -12.34 -2.86
C VAL A 20 13.87 -12.26 -3.23
N ASP A 21 14.40 -11.05 -3.33
CA ASP A 21 15.75 -10.73 -3.84
C ASP A 21 16.74 -10.26 -2.77
N GLY A 22 16.29 -10.16 -1.52
CA GLY A 22 17.10 -9.64 -0.42
C GLY A 22 17.19 -8.11 -0.36
N SER A 23 16.50 -7.37 -1.23
CA SER A 23 16.47 -5.89 -1.25
C SER A 23 15.99 -5.24 0.06
N HIS A 24 15.23 -6.00 0.86
CA HIS A 24 14.79 -5.62 2.21
C HIS A 24 15.90 -5.75 3.28
N ARG A 25 17.10 -6.18 2.90
CA ARG A 25 18.22 -6.39 3.83
C ARG A 25 19.30 -5.35 3.58
N VAL A 26 19.75 -4.74 4.65
CA VAL A 26 20.89 -3.83 4.64
C VAL A 26 21.98 -4.45 5.51
N HIS A 27 23.22 -4.43 5.04
CA HIS A 27 24.34 -4.94 5.82
C HIS A 27 24.71 -3.94 6.92
N LEU A 28 25.01 -4.42 8.11
CA LEU A 28 25.32 -3.55 9.25
C LEU A 28 26.52 -2.63 9.02
N SER A 29 27.44 -3.01 8.12
CA SER A 29 28.59 -2.16 7.76
C SER A 29 28.21 -0.93 6.94
N GLU A 30 26.97 -0.79 6.50
CA GLU A 30 26.47 0.40 5.80
C GLU A 30 26.01 1.49 6.77
N ALA A 31 25.92 1.18 8.07
CA ALA A 31 25.61 2.16 9.10
C ALA A 31 26.86 2.82 9.66
N ASP A 32 26.84 4.14 9.78
CA ASP A 32 27.84 4.89 10.56
C ASP A 32 27.62 4.73 12.06
N TYR A 33 26.34 4.58 12.47
CA TYR A 33 25.94 4.37 13.86
C TYR A 33 24.85 3.31 13.96
N ILE A 34 24.95 2.47 14.99
CA ILE A 34 23.91 1.50 15.35
C ILE A 34 23.44 1.84 16.76
N VAL A 35 22.13 2.06 16.91
CA VAL A 35 21.48 2.41 18.16
C VAL A 35 20.50 1.30 18.52
N GLU A 36 20.63 0.77 19.71
CA GLU A 36 19.64 -0.10 20.33
C GLU A 36 18.69 0.79 21.14
N GLY A 37 17.45 0.94 20.65
CA GLY A 37 16.44 1.79 21.25
C GLY A 37 15.73 1.13 22.43
N ALA A 38 14.61 1.72 22.87
CA ALA A 38 13.77 1.20 23.94
C ALA A 38 12.90 -0.01 23.50
N HIS A 39 13.04 -0.47 22.26
CA HIS A 39 12.21 -1.54 21.66
C HIS A 39 10.71 -1.28 21.79
N GLU A 40 10.30 -0.02 21.57
CA GLU A 40 8.89 0.33 21.57
C GLU A 40 8.13 -0.47 20.51
N PRO A 41 6.91 -0.94 20.81
CA PRO A 41 6.10 -1.64 19.83
C PRO A 41 5.76 -0.73 18.65
N LEU A 42 5.52 -1.33 17.48
CA LEU A 42 5.08 -0.58 16.31
C LEU A 42 3.81 0.20 16.61
N PRO A 43 3.69 1.46 16.13
CA PRO A 43 2.45 2.20 16.25
C PRO A 43 1.29 1.47 15.59
N VAL A 44 0.25 1.16 16.35
CA VAL A 44 -0.95 0.53 15.81
C VAL A 44 -1.93 1.56 15.29
N ARG A 45 -2.57 1.25 14.17
CA ARG A 45 -3.60 2.08 13.59
C ARG A 45 -4.99 1.55 13.95
N THR A 46 -5.86 2.46 14.34
CA THR A 46 -7.29 2.16 14.53
C THR A 46 -8.09 2.82 13.41
N TYR A 47 -9.06 2.09 12.88
CA TYR A 47 -9.95 2.60 11.84
C TYR A 47 -11.28 3.00 12.46
N LYS A 48 -11.76 4.19 12.11
CA LYS A 48 -13.11 4.62 12.48
C LYS A 48 -14.12 3.92 11.57
N ALA A 49 -15.33 3.74 12.07
CA ALA A 49 -16.44 3.33 11.23
C ALA A 49 -16.61 4.30 10.06
N PRO A 50 -16.86 3.80 8.82
CA PRO A 50 -17.03 4.65 7.66
C PRO A 50 -18.28 5.53 7.80
N SER A 51 -18.20 6.76 7.31
CA SER A 51 -19.36 7.62 7.19
C SER A 51 -20.26 7.11 6.06
N GLU A 52 -21.53 7.59 6.03
CA GLU A 52 -22.44 7.27 4.92
C GLU A 52 -21.88 7.75 3.58
N THR A 53 -21.21 8.88 3.55
CA THR A 53 -20.54 9.40 2.36
C THR A 53 -19.41 8.46 1.90
N ASP A 54 -18.57 7.96 2.81
CA ASP A 54 -17.50 6.99 2.47
C ASP A 54 -18.10 5.73 1.85
N ILE A 55 -19.23 5.25 2.39
CA ILE A 55 -19.94 4.08 1.88
C ILE A 55 -20.49 4.33 0.46
N GLN A 56 -21.07 5.49 0.21
CA GLN A 56 -21.60 5.84 -1.12
C GLN A 56 -20.49 5.96 -2.15
N ILE A 57 -19.38 6.62 -1.82
CA ILE A 57 -18.21 6.73 -2.70
C ILE A 57 -17.65 5.33 -2.97
N ALA A 58 -17.46 4.52 -1.94
CA ALA A 58 -16.91 3.17 -2.08
C ALA A 58 -17.75 2.28 -2.99
N LYS A 59 -19.11 2.37 -2.94
CA LYS A 59 -20.00 1.65 -3.85
C LYS A 59 -19.77 2.01 -5.32
N LEU A 60 -19.52 3.28 -5.61
CA LEU A 60 -19.22 3.72 -6.99
C LEU A 60 -17.87 3.17 -7.44
N VAL A 61 -16.85 3.24 -6.58
CA VAL A 61 -15.49 2.78 -6.88
C VAL A 61 -15.46 1.27 -7.10
N VAL A 62 -16.11 0.47 -6.26
CA VAL A 62 -16.15 -1.00 -6.38
C VAL A 62 -16.67 -1.45 -7.76
N ASN A 63 -17.63 -0.75 -8.33
CA ASN A 63 -18.19 -1.08 -9.65
C ASN A 63 -17.18 -0.90 -10.80
N GLU A 64 -16.10 -0.16 -10.58
CA GLU A 64 -15.03 0.08 -11.56
C GLU A 64 -13.90 -0.96 -11.50
N ILE A 65 -13.92 -1.85 -10.53
CA ILE A 65 -12.85 -2.81 -10.27
C ILE A 65 -13.18 -4.16 -10.90
N PRO A 66 -12.38 -4.64 -11.86
CA PRO A 66 -12.58 -5.96 -12.47
C PRO A 66 -11.93 -7.09 -11.66
N ASP A 67 -12.30 -8.34 -11.96
CA ASP A 67 -11.57 -9.52 -11.52
C ASP A 67 -10.09 -9.43 -11.90
N GLY A 68 -9.22 -9.87 -11.01
CA GLY A 68 -7.79 -9.86 -11.24
C GLY A 68 -7.15 -8.48 -11.21
N ALA A 69 -7.87 -7.44 -10.78
CA ALA A 69 -7.30 -6.09 -10.63
C ALA A 69 -6.13 -6.08 -9.64
N VAL A 70 -5.09 -5.32 -9.96
CA VAL A 70 -3.97 -5.05 -9.07
C VAL A 70 -4.23 -3.73 -8.35
N LEU A 71 -4.40 -3.79 -7.04
CA LEU A 71 -4.81 -2.66 -6.23
C LEU A 71 -3.62 -1.91 -5.64
N SER A 72 -3.67 -0.57 -5.75
CA SER A 72 -2.93 0.36 -4.91
C SER A 72 -3.93 1.14 -4.08
N LEU A 73 -4.04 0.80 -2.80
CA LEU A 73 -4.98 1.44 -1.88
C LEU A 73 -4.24 2.43 -1.00
N GLY A 74 -4.58 3.70 -1.13
CA GLY A 74 -4.11 4.74 -0.23
C GLY A 74 -4.59 4.53 1.21
N VAL A 75 -3.98 5.27 2.11
CA VAL A 75 -4.32 5.20 3.54
C VAL A 75 -5.46 6.18 3.84
N GLY A 76 -6.65 5.68 4.19
CA GLY A 76 -7.80 6.53 4.49
C GLY A 76 -9.10 5.77 4.67
N GLY A 77 -10.17 6.48 5.04
CA GLY A 77 -11.50 5.90 5.28
C GLY A 77 -12.10 5.29 4.01
N VAL A 78 -12.06 6.00 2.88
CA VAL A 78 -12.63 5.52 1.61
C VAL A 78 -11.88 4.30 1.08
N PRO A 79 -10.52 4.28 0.91
CA PRO A 79 -9.81 3.08 0.48
C PRO A 79 -10.06 1.87 1.37
N PHE A 80 -10.11 2.06 2.70
CA PHE A 80 -10.43 0.99 3.63
C PHE A 80 -11.86 0.45 3.46
N THR A 81 -12.82 1.35 3.24
CA THR A 81 -14.23 0.98 2.98
C THR A 81 -14.37 0.22 1.66
N VAL A 82 -13.67 0.65 0.61
CA VAL A 82 -13.59 -0.06 -0.67
C VAL A 82 -13.09 -1.48 -0.47
N ALA A 83 -11.97 -1.66 0.26
CA ALA A 83 -11.42 -2.99 0.52
C ALA A 83 -12.41 -3.90 1.26
N ASN A 84 -13.14 -3.39 2.25
CA ASN A 84 -14.15 -4.16 2.97
C ASN A 84 -15.31 -4.59 2.05
N MET A 85 -15.77 -3.70 1.17
CA MET A 85 -16.79 -4.05 0.18
C MET A 85 -16.29 -5.08 -0.84
N LEU A 86 -15.03 -4.97 -1.28
CA LEU A 86 -14.41 -5.97 -2.17
C LEU A 86 -14.30 -7.33 -1.49
N ALA A 87 -14.03 -7.37 -0.18
CA ALA A 87 -13.98 -8.62 0.59
C ALA A 87 -15.33 -9.34 0.60
N GLU A 88 -16.44 -8.61 0.57
CA GLU A 88 -17.81 -9.14 0.53
C GLU A 88 -18.34 -9.36 -0.91
N SER A 89 -17.63 -8.90 -1.93
CA SER A 89 -18.05 -9.00 -3.34
C SER A 89 -17.79 -10.39 -3.94
N ASP A 90 -18.26 -10.62 -5.16
CA ASP A 90 -17.98 -11.83 -5.94
C ASP A 90 -16.64 -11.76 -6.70
N LEU A 91 -15.91 -10.64 -6.63
CA LEU A 91 -14.62 -10.44 -7.30
C LEU A 91 -13.56 -11.44 -6.81
N LYS A 92 -12.67 -11.80 -7.73
CA LYS A 92 -11.64 -12.83 -7.51
C LYS A 92 -10.27 -12.39 -7.99
N ASP A 93 -9.26 -13.08 -7.47
CA ASP A 93 -7.87 -12.99 -7.93
C ASP A 93 -7.29 -11.56 -7.88
N LEU A 94 -7.71 -10.76 -6.90
CA LEU A 94 -7.15 -9.42 -6.70
C LEU A 94 -5.66 -9.51 -6.36
N GLY A 95 -4.91 -8.50 -6.79
CA GLY A 95 -3.49 -8.34 -6.51
C GLY A 95 -3.20 -7.11 -5.65
N CYS A 96 -2.03 -7.10 -5.03
CA CYS A 96 -1.49 -5.97 -4.27
C CYS A 96 -0.16 -5.53 -4.87
N HIS A 97 -0.10 -4.26 -5.29
CA HIS A 97 1.12 -3.53 -5.56
C HIS A 97 0.91 -2.09 -5.08
N THR A 98 1.47 -1.74 -3.93
CA THR A 98 1.11 -0.51 -3.22
C THR A 98 2.30 0.07 -2.45
N GLY A 99 2.33 1.39 -2.28
CA GLY A 99 3.31 2.02 -1.41
C GLY A 99 3.12 1.61 0.05
N THR A 100 1.88 1.62 0.54
CA THR A 100 1.58 1.25 1.93
C THR A 100 0.61 0.08 2.00
N ILE A 101 1.07 -1.06 2.53
CA ILE A 101 0.18 -2.19 2.83
C ILE A 101 -0.47 -1.98 4.22
N SER A 102 -1.73 -2.41 4.37
CA SER A 102 -2.51 -2.17 5.58
C SER A 102 -3.57 -3.26 5.83
N ASP A 103 -4.35 -3.11 6.90
CA ASP A 103 -5.49 -4.01 7.22
C ASP A 103 -6.48 -4.20 6.07
N ALA A 104 -6.56 -3.26 5.14
CA ALA A 104 -7.36 -3.39 3.92
C ALA A 104 -7.00 -4.67 3.16
N TYR A 105 -5.72 -4.96 3.02
CA TYR A 105 -5.25 -6.17 2.34
C TYR A 105 -5.36 -7.44 3.21
N LEU A 106 -5.21 -7.31 4.53
CA LEU A 106 -5.49 -8.41 5.44
C LEU A 106 -6.96 -8.87 5.31
N ASN A 107 -7.91 -7.94 5.25
CA ASN A 107 -9.32 -8.26 5.08
C ASN A 107 -9.60 -8.95 3.74
N LEU A 108 -9.00 -8.49 2.64
CA LEU A 108 -9.09 -9.13 1.34
C LEU A 108 -8.47 -10.54 1.34
N TRP A 109 -7.35 -10.72 2.02
CA TRP A 109 -6.73 -12.04 2.17
C TRP A 109 -7.59 -13.00 2.97
N LYS A 110 -8.12 -12.58 4.12
CA LYS A 110 -9.05 -13.39 4.95
C LYS A 110 -10.29 -13.82 4.17
N ALA A 111 -10.79 -12.95 3.29
CA ALA A 111 -11.92 -13.25 2.40
C ALA A 111 -11.54 -14.13 1.20
N GLY A 112 -10.27 -14.52 1.04
CA GLY A 112 -9.79 -15.31 -0.09
C GLY A 112 -9.79 -14.56 -1.43
N LYS A 113 -9.85 -13.22 -1.40
CA LYS A 113 -9.87 -12.37 -2.59
C LYS A 113 -8.47 -11.97 -3.07
N LEU A 114 -7.51 -11.84 -2.16
CA LEU A 114 -6.15 -11.42 -2.44
C LEU A 114 -5.28 -12.64 -2.75
N THR A 115 -5.13 -12.99 -4.02
CA THR A 115 -4.32 -14.13 -4.48
C THR A 115 -3.03 -13.72 -5.17
N ASN A 116 -2.96 -12.50 -5.70
CA ASN A 116 -1.87 -12.01 -6.53
C ASN A 116 -1.60 -12.87 -7.80
N ALA A 117 -2.52 -13.79 -8.15
CA ALA A 117 -2.30 -14.78 -9.20
C ALA A 117 -2.27 -14.21 -10.62
N LYS A 118 -2.82 -13.01 -10.80
CA LYS A 118 -2.93 -12.34 -12.11
C LYS A 118 -1.89 -11.26 -12.35
N LYS A 119 -0.99 -11.01 -11.39
CA LYS A 119 0.13 -10.07 -11.57
C LYS A 119 1.11 -10.60 -12.63
N GLU A 120 1.60 -9.73 -13.50
CA GLU A 120 2.58 -10.04 -14.54
C GLU A 120 3.99 -10.29 -13.99
N PHE A 121 4.28 -9.71 -12.82
CA PHE A 121 5.49 -9.98 -12.03
C PHE A 121 5.12 -10.04 -10.54
N ASP A 122 6.00 -10.56 -9.71
CA ASP A 122 5.70 -10.87 -8.29
C ASP A 122 4.41 -11.68 -8.15
N THR A 123 4.17 -12.62 -9.06
CA THR A 123 2.97 -13.45 -9.08
C THR A 123 2.85 -14.24 -7.77
N GLY A 124 1.70 -14.14 -7.12
CA GLY A 124 1.46 -14.76 -5.81
C GLY A 124 1.96 -13.94 -4.63
N LEU A 125 2.60 -12.78 -4.85
CA LEU A 125 3.19 -11.96 -3.80
C LEU A 125 2.55 -10.57 -3.75
N SER A 126 2.27 -10.09 -2.54
CA SER A 126 1.91 -8.69 -2.29
C SER A 126 3.18 -7.84 -2.24
N THR A 127 3.30 -6.87 -3.13
CA THR A 127 4.47 -5.99 -3.27
C THR A 127 4.20 -4.63 -2.63
N TRP A 128 5.11 -4.19 -1.76
CA TRP A 128 4.95 -2.95 -0.99
C TRP A 128 6.29 -2.47 -0.40
N ASN A 129 6.36 -1.20 0.06
CA ASN A 129 7.57 -0.66 0.73
C ASN A 129 7.32 -0.16 2.15
N LEU A 130 6.09 0.15 2.54
CA LEU A 130 5.73 0.58 3.89
C LEU A 130 4.56 -0.27 4.41
N ALA A 131 4.60 -0.63 5.69
CA ALA A 131 3.52 -1.35 6.37
C ALA A 131 2.96 -0.52 7.52
N MET A 132 1.64 -0.40 7.60
CA MET A 132 0.97 0.34 8.67
C MET A 132 -0.42 -0.26 8.95
N GLY A 133 -0.64 -0.75 10.17
CA GLY A 133 -1.92 -1.37 10.50
C GLY A 133 -2.14 -1.64 11.97
N SER A 134 -3.07 -2.54 12.25
CA SER A 134 -3.37 -3.05 13.58
C SER A 134 -2.31 -4.07 14.03
N GLN A 135 -2.35 -4.47 15.31
CA GLN A 135 -1.48 -5.57 15.78
C GLN A 135 -1.74 -6.86 15.00
N GLU A 136 -3.00 -7.21 14.73
CA GLU A 136 -3.36 -8.38 13.94
C GLU A 136 -2.74 -8.35 12.53
N PHE A 137 -2.67 -7.17 11.91
CA PHE A 137 -2.01 -6.99 10.62
C PHE A 137 -0.50 -7.25 10.72
N TYR A 138 0.19 -6.76 11.76
CA TYR A 138 1.63 -7.02 11.96
C TYR A 138 1.90 -8.49 12.26
N ASP A 139 1.04 -9.14 13.03
CA ASP A 139 1.11 -10.58 13.30
C ASP A 139 0.96 -11.38 11.99
N TRP A 140 -0.02 -11.01 11.14
CA TRP A 140 -0.21 -11.63 9.82
C TRP A 140 1.03 -11.54 8.93
N ILE A 141 1.69 -10.37 8.85
CA ILE A 141 2.93 -10.21 8.08
C ILE A 141 4.03 -11.13 8.63
N SER A 142 4.19 -11.17 9.95
CA SER A 142 5.24 -11.97 10.61
C SER A 142 5.04 -13.46 10.42
N GLU A 143 3.79 -13.93 10.48
CA GLU A 143 3.42 -15.34 10.37
C GLU A 143 3.43 -15.85 8.91
N ASN A 144 3.28 -14.94 7.94
CA ASN A 144 3.15 -15.29 6.53
C ASN A 144 4.20 -14.63 5.63
N PRO A 145 5.51 -14.65 5.97
CA PRO A 145 6.52 -13.87 5.24
C PRO A 145 6.64 -14.23 3.75
N LYS A 146 6.20 -15.43 3.36
CA LYS A 146 6.24 -15.91 1.96
C LYS A 146 5.15 -15.32 1.07
N LEU A 147 4.18 -14.59 1.60
CA LEU A 147 3.13 -13.92 0.86
C LEU A 147 3.55 -12.53 0.36
N PHE A 148 4.72 -12.07 0.77
CA PHE A 148 5.12 -10.67 0.60
C PHE A 148 6.43 -10.51 -0.16
N HIS A 149 6.48 -9.44 -0.94
CA HIS A 149 7.69 -8.86 -1.48
C HIS A 149 7.81 -7.41 -1.01
N PRO A 150 8.32 -7.18 0.21
CA PRO A 150 8.74 -5.84 0.60
C PRO A 150 9.96 -5.46 -0.23
N ALA A 151 9.91 -4.32 -0.90
CA ALA A 151 10.96 -3.88 -1.81
C ALA A 151 11.24 -2.39 -1.67
N ASP A 152 12.34 -1.95 -2.27
CA ASP A 152 12.76 -0.57 -2.28
C ASP A 152 11.74 0.35 -2.93
N LEU A 153 11.82 1.63 -2.58
CA LEU A 153 10.94 2.66 -3.13
C LEU A 153 11.01 2.69 -4.66
N ASP A 154 12.22 2.65 -5.21
CA ASP A 154 12.46 2.69 -6.66
C ASP A 154 11.86 1.47 -7.39
N TYR A 155 11.72 0.34 -6.70
CA TYR A 155 11.05 -0.83 -7.25
C TYR A 155 9.53 -0.70 -7.22
N VAL A 156 9.00 -0.27 -6.06
CA VAL A 156 7.54 -0.27 -5.80
C VAL A 156 6.85 0.92 -6.48
N HIS A 157 7.52 2.07 -6.54
CA HIS A 157 6.96 3.33 -7.04
C HIS A 157 7.36 3.66 -8.49
N ASP A 158 7.99 2.76 -9.23
CA ASP A 158 8.32 2.99 -10.64
C ASP A 158 7.05 2.96 -11.53
N PRO A 159 6.59 4.11 -12.07
CA PRO A 159 5.40 4.16 -12.91
C PRO A 159 5.51 3.31 -14.19
N GLN A 160 6.74 3.13 -14.70
CA GLN A 160 6.96 2.28 -15.88
C GLN A 160 6.72 0.82 -15.54
N ARG A 161 7.26 0.35 -14.41
CA ARG A 161 7.04 -1.00 -13.90
C ARG A 161 5.56 -1.24 -13.58
N ILE A 162 4.93 -0.33 -12.83
CA ILE A 162 3.51 -0.40 -12.49
C ILE A 162 2.67 -0.52 -13.76
N GLY A 163 2.97 0.29 -14.78
CA GLY A 163 2.28 0.31 -16.07
C GLY A 163 2.41 -0.98 -16.89
N THR A 164 3.34 -1.89 -16.57
CA THR A 164 3.43 -3.19 -17.24
C THR A 164 2.41 -4.21 -16.73
N MET A 165 1.84 -3.99 -15.55
CA MET A 165 0.72 -4.80 -15.03
C MET A 165 -0.58 -4.38 -15.71
N LYS A 166 -1.54 -5.30 -15.81
CA LYS A 166 -2.90 -5.02 -16.30
C LYS A 166 -3.84 -4.71 -15.15
N ASN A 167 -4.85 -3.89 -15.45
CA ASN A 167 -5.93 -3.53 -14.52
C ASN A 167 -5.39 -3.01 -13.17
N VAL A 168 -4.37 -2.16 -13.22
CA VAL A 168 -3.91 -1.45 -12.01
C VAL A 168 -4.96 -0.41 -11.62
N ILE A 169 -5.49 -0.54 -10.42
CA ILE A 169 -6.47 0.40 -9.87
C ILE A 169 -5.84 1.14 -8.70
N SER A 170 -5.61 2.44 -8.89
CA SER A 170 -5.05 3.33 -7.87
C SER A 170 -6.15 4.15 -7.19
N ILE A 171 -6.34 3.93 -5.89
CA ILE A 171 -7.39 4.57 -5.10
C ILE A 171 -6.76 5.40 -4.00
N ASN A 172 -6.91 6.72 -4.11
CA ASN A 172 -6.33 7.68 -3.19
C ASN A 172 -7.40 8.64 -2.66
N GLY A 173 -7.11 9.30 -1.55
CA GLY A 173 -7.99 10.32 -0.97
C GLY A 173 -7.53 11.72 -1.36
N GLY A 174 -8.40 12.49 -2.01
CA GLY A 174 -8.20 13.91 -2.25
C GLY A 174 -8.79 14.79 -1.15
N VAL A 175 -8.25 15.99 -0.98
CA VAL A 175 -8.73 16.98 0.00
C VAL A 175 -9.61 18.02 -0.67
N GLN A 176 -9.23 18.48 -1.85
CA GLN A 176 -9.94 19.50 -2.62
C GLN A 176 -9.93 19.10 -4.10
N LEU A 177 -11.04 19.39 -4.78
CA LEU A 177 -11.17 19.21 -6.22
C LEU A 177 -11.79 20.48 -6.80
N ASP A 178 -11.22 20.98 -7.88
CA ASP A 178 -11.81 22.11 -8.61
C ASP A 178 -12.73 21.66 -9.76
N LEU A 179 -13.41 22.62 -10.37
CA LEU A 179 -14.34 22.34 -11.48
C LEU A 179 -13.62 21.92 -12.78
N MET A 180 -12.30 22.04 -12.83
CA MET A 180 -11.48 21.60 -13.97
C MET A 180 -10.93 20.19 -13.76
N GLY A 181 -11.23 19.55 -12.62
CA GLY A 181 -10.73 18.21 -12.28
C GLY A 181 -9.33 18.21 -11.68
N GLN A 182 -8.81 19.36 -11.25
CA GLN A 182 -7.52 19.41 -10.54
C GLN A 182 -7.72 19.03 -9.09
N GLU A 183 -6.94 18.09 -8.62
CA GLU A 183 -6.99 17.56 -7.25
C GLU A 183 -5.82 18.11 -6.42
N ASN A 184 -6.11 18.43 -5.16
CA ASN A 184 -5.13 18.74 -4.13
C ASN A 184 -5.30 17.73 -2.99
N ALA A 185 -4.27 16.94 -2.76
CA ALA A 185 -4.24 15.92 -1.69
C ALA A 185 -3.36 16.32 -0.49
N GLU A 186 -2.63 17.45 -0.57
CA GLU A 186 -1.58 17.82 0.38
C GLU A 186 -1.98 18.94 1.34
N SER A 187 -2.92 19.80 0.94
CA SER A 187 -3.30 20.97 1.73
C SER A 187 -4.80 21.24 1.72
N ALA A 188 -5.27 21.99 2.71
CA ALA A 188 -6.59 22.61 2.72
C ALA A 188 -6.42 24.12 2.68
N GLY A 189 -6.63 24.73 1.51
CA GLY A 189 -6.26 26.11 1.26
C GLY A 189 -4.76 26.31 1.48
N THR A 190 -4.40 27.24 2.38
CA THR A 190 -2.99 27.54 2.71
C THR A 190 -2.40 26.65 3.81
N ARG A 191 -3.20 25.75 4.39
CA ARG A 191 -2.73 24.85 5.47
C ARG A 191 -2.22 23.55 4.90
N GLN A 192 -0.92 23.29 5.03
CA GLN A 192 -0.32 21.99 4.69
C GLN A 192 -0.82 20.91 5.64
N LEU A 193 -1.26 19.77 5.09
CA LEU A 193 -1.79 18.60 5.82
C LEU A 193 -0.87 17.40 5.76
N SER A 194 -0.22 17.19 4.61
CA SER A 194 0.66 16.04 4.38
C SER A 194 1.77 16.39 3.40
N GLY A 195 2.68 15.45 3.16
CA GLY A 195 3.58 15.47 2.00
C GLY A 195 2.93 14.82 0.79
N ILE A 196 3.61 14.87 -0.34
CA ILE A 196 3.15 14.34 -1.63
C ILE A 196 2.96 12.80 -1.60
N GLY A 197 3.80 12.07 -0.87
CA GLY A 197 3.79 10.61 -0.87
C GLY A 197 3.95 10.01 -2.27
N GLY A 198 3.46 8.79 -2.46
CA GLY A 198 3.55 8.04 -3.73
C GLY A 198 2.31 8.14 -4.62
N GLN A 199 1.35 9.02 -4.33
CA GLN A 199 0.10 9.09 -5.07
C GLN A 199 0.32 9.26 -6.57
N MET A 200 1.20 10.18 -6.97
CA MET A 200 1.45 10.48 -8.38
C MET A 200 2.08 9.30 -9.13
N ASP A 201 2.99 8.56 -8.48
CA ASP A 201 3.64 7.40 -9.09
C ASP A 201 2.62 6.31 -9.45
N PHE A 202 1.70 6.04 -8.52
CA PHE A 202 0.64 5.05 -8.73
C PHE A 202 -0.43 5.51 -9.70
N LEU A 203 -0.80 6.79 -9.72
CA LEU A 203 -1.72 7.36 -10.71
C LEU A 203 -1.12 7.28 -12.12
N GLU A 204 0.15 7.67 -12.28
CA GLU A 204 0.83 7.58 -13.58
C GLU A 204 0.98 6.13 -14.01
N GLY A 205 1.35 5.22 -13.10
CA GLY A 205 1.45 3.80 -13.36
C GLY A 205 0.10 3.19 -13.78
N ALA A 206 -0.98 3.50 -13.08
CA ALA A 206 -2.31 3.07 -13.43
C ALA A 206 -2.76 3.60 -14.81
N TYR A 207 -2.49 4.87 -15.10
CA TYR A 207 -2.77 5.45 -16.42
C TYR A 207 -2.03 4.73 -17.56
N ARG A 208 -0.82 4.24 -17.33
CA ARG A 208 -0.03 3.45 -18.30
C ARG A 208 -0.49 2.00 -18.43
N SER A 209 -1.15 1.50 -17.41
CA SER A 209 -1.63 0.10 -17.33
C SER A 209 -2.78 -0.15 -18.31
N VAL A 210 -2.74 -1.26 -19.04
CA VAL A 210 -3.87 -1.68 -19.88
C VAL A 210 -5.06 -2.03 -18.99
N GLY A 211 -6.15 -1.28 -19.11
CA GLY A 211 -7.34 -1.40 -18.25
C GLY A 211 -7.16 -0.76 -16.87
N GLY A 212 -6.09 -0.02 -16.64
CA GLY A 212 -5.82 0.70 -15.38
C GLY A 212 -6.69 1.96 -15.22
N LYS A 213 -6.91 2.35 -13.95
CA LYS A 213 -7.75 3.50 -13.55
C LYS A 213 -7.19 4.14 -12.29
#